data_baa6b6be9455a67d9783d29f83029a90
#
_entry.id   baa6b6be9455a67d9783d29f83029a90
#
_cell.length_a   1.000
_cell.length_b   1.000
_cell.length_c   1.000
_cell.angle_alpha   90.00
_cell.angle_beta   90.00
_cell.angle_gamma   90.00
#
_symmetry.space_group_name_H-M   'P 1'
#
loop_
_entity.id
_entity.type
_entity.pdbx_description
1 polymer ?
#
loop_
_entity_poly.entity_id
_entity_poly.type
_entity_poly.pdbx_seq_one_letter_code
_entity_poly.pdbx_strand_id
1 'polypeptide(L)'
;VTNLLAAPIELPRVKLSANWMAACGEPGEDAALYETVKAVGMELCPALGISIPVGKDSLSMRTQWSEGGETKKVPSPVSLIVSAFATLADVRGTLTPQLDNTMDDTTLVLIDLGKGRHRMGGSVLAQVLGQGGGEVPDLDEAQDLISLVHAVNILRAEGKILAYHDRSDGGLLAAAAEMAFAGHVGVALNVD
;
A
#
# COMPACT_ATOMS: atom_id res chain seq x y z
N VAL A 1 3.72 0.97 -4.32
CA VAL A 1 5.03 1.63 -4.66
C VAL A 1 5.96 1.58 -3.46
N THR A 2 5.52 1.97 -2.27
CA THR A 2 6.37 1.96 -1.06
C THR A 2 7.02 0.61 -0.79
N ASN A 3 6.29 -0.49 -0.95
CA ASN A 3 6.85 -1.84 -0.84
C ASN A 3 8.04 -2.07 -1.80
N LEU A 4 7.96 -1.58 -3.06
CA LEU A 4 9.04 -1.71 -4.02
C LEU A 4 10.31 -0.93 -3.63
N LEU A 5 10.22 0.05 -2.74
CA LEU A 5 11.37 0.85 -2.30
C LEU A 5 12.40 0.06 -1.49
N ALA A 6 12.06 -1.15 -1.06
CA ALA A 6 13.06 -2.09 -0.57
C ALA A 6 14.17 -2.33 -1.61
N ALA A 7 13.86 -2.26 -2.90
CA ALA A 7 14.79 -2.39 -4.01
C ALA A 7 15.16 -1.02 -4.63
N PRO A 8 16.32 -0.89 -5.29
CA PRO A 8 16.75 0.37 -5.91
C PRO A 8 15.99 0.63 -7.23
N ILE A 9 14.70 0.88 -7.13
CA ILE A 9 13.82 1.13 -8.27
C ILE A 9 13.94 2.57 -8.77
N GLU A 10 13.70 2.74 -10.07
CA GLU A 10 13.45 4.03 -10.71
C GLU A 10 11.95 4.17 -10.96
N LEU A 11 11.32 5.20 -10.40
CA LEU A 11 9.86 5.37 -10.47
C LEU A 11 9.29 5.30 -11.91
N PRO A 12 9.89 5.92 -12.95
CA PRO A 12 9.39 5.83 -14.32
C PRO A 12 9.45 4.41 -14.93
N ARG A 13 10.23 3.52 -14.34
CA ARG A 13 10.33 2.11 -14.75
C ARG A 13 9.29 1.21 -14.10
N VAL A 14 8.55 1.72 -13.12
CA VAL A 14 7.48 0.97 -12.47
C VAL A 14 6.32 0.79 -13.44
N LYS A 15 5.89 -0.45 -13.60
CA LYS A 15 4.69 -0.84 -14.35
C LYS A 15 3.74 -1.58 -13.42
N LEU A 16 2.46 -1.29 -13.56
CA LEU A 16 1.42 -1.89 -12.75
C LEU A 16 0.58 -2.86 -13.58
N SER A 17 0.13 -3.93 -12.97
CA SER A 17 -0.99 -4.73 -13.43
C SER A 17 -2.14 -4.51 -12.46
N ALA A 18 -3.29 -4.06 -12.96
CA ALA A 18 -4.45 -3.75 -12.14
C ALA A 18 -5.57 -4.77 -12.36
N ASN A 19 -6.12 -5.30 -11.28
CA ASN A 19 -7.29 -6.15 -11.29
C ASN A 19 -8.45 -5.42 -10.60
N TRP A 20 -9.38 -4.94 -11.41
CA TRP A 20 -10.57 -4.22 -10.97
C TRP A 20 -11.71 -5.21 -10.73
N MET A 21 -12.34 -5.13 -9.58
CA MET A 21 -13.46 -6.00 -9.23
C MET A 21 -14.63 -5.15 -8.75
N ALA A 22 -15.80 -5.38 -9.32
CA ALA A 22 -17.03 -4.64 -8.98
C ALA A 22 -18.29 -5.51 -9.19
N ALA A 23 -19.33 -5.22 -8.46
CA ALA A 23 -20.66 -5.77 -8.70
C ALA A 23 -21.46 -4.82 -9.61
N CYS A 24 -21.04 -4.66 -10.86
CA CYS A 24 -21.69 -3.73 -11.79
C CYS A 24 -23.20 -3.98 -11.93
N GLY A 25 -23.96 -2.89 -12.00
CA GLY A 25 -25.42 -2.90 -11.97
C GLY A 25 -26.01 -2.92 -10.57
N GLU A 26 -25.23 -3.07 -9.50
CA GLU A 26 -25.68 -2.86 -8.14
C GLU A 26 -25.65 -1.37 -7.77
N PRO A 27 -26.54 -0.91 -6.89
CA PRO A 27 -26.61 0.51 -6.54
C PRO A 27 -25.27 1.06 -6.04
N GLY A 28 -24.73 2.08 -6.73
CA GLY A 28 -23.50 2.77 -6.37
C GLY A 28 -22.21 2.15 -6.91
N GLU A 29 -22.20 0.85 -7.27
CA GLU A 29 -20.97 0.14 -7.65
C GLU A 29 -20.38 0.63 -8.98
N ASP A 30 -21.20 1.00 -9.97
CA ASP A 30 -20.73 1.53 -11.25
C ASP A 30 -20.06 2.90 -11.06
N ALA A 31 -20.62 3.76 -10.22
CA ALA A 31 -20.06 5.06 -9.89
C ALA A 31 -18.75 4.90 -9.11
N ALA A 32 -18.72 4.02 -8.11
CA ALA A 32 -17.50 3.73 -7.34
C ALA A 32 -16.38 3.17 -8.21
N LEU A 33 -16.70 2.29 -9.17
CA LEU A 33 -15.72 1.78 -10.14
C LEU A 33 -15.17 2.92 -11.00
N TYR A 34 -16.03 3.77 -11.55
CA TYR A 34 -15.61 4.91 -12.37
C TYR A 34 -14.68 5.85 -11.61
N GLU A 35 -15.03 6.25 -10.39
CA GLU A 35 -14.21 7.16 -9.58
C GLU A 35 -12.86 6.50 -9.20
N THR A 36 -12.85 5.20 -8.91
CA THR A 36 -11.61 4.48 -8.61
C THR A 36 -10.68 4.44 -9.82
N VAL A 37 -11.21 4.11 -11.01
CA VAL A 37 -10.44 4.08 -12.25
C VAL A 37 -9.91 5.47 -12.60
N LYS A 38 -10.71 6.51 -12.41
CA LYS A 38 -10.32 7.91 -12.64
C LYS A 38 -9.19 8.32 -11.69
N ALA A 39 -9.35 8.11 -10.38
CA ALA A 39 -8.35 8.48 -9.39
C ALA A 39 -6.99 7.79 -9.63
N VAL A 40 -7.01 6.51 -9.94
CA VAL A 40 -5.77 5.75 -10.16
C VAL A 40 -5.19 5.98 -11.56
N GLY A 41 -6.02 5.85 -12.59
CA GLY A 41 -5.55 5.82 -13.98
C GLY A 41 -5.38 7.18 -14.62
N MET A 42 -6.16 8.19 -14.21
CA MET A 42 -6.12 9.53 -14.81
C MET A 42 -5.44 10.57 -13.92
N GLU A 43 -5.35 10.36 -12.62
CA GLU A 43 -4.79 11.32 -11.68
C GLU A 43 -3.47 10.80 -11.09
N LEU A 44 -3.47 9.75 -10.27
CA LEU A 44 -2.30 9.30 -9.53
C LEU A 44 -1.19 8.75 -10.43
N CYS A 45 -1.49 7.81 -11.33
CA CYS A 45 -0.46 7.19 -12.17
C CYS A 45 0.23 8.19 -13.10
N PRO A 46 -0.48 9.11 -13.79
CA PRO A 46 0.16 10.17 -14.55
C PRO A 46 1.02 11.11 -13.69
N ALA A 47 0.53 11.51 -12.50
CA ALA A 47 1.28 12.37 -11.59
C ALA A 47 2.59 11.72 -11.10
N LEU A 48 2.61 10.39 -10.94
CA LEU A 48 3.80 9.63 -10.57
C LEU A 48 4.70 9.24 -11.75
N GLY A 49 4.27 9.47 -12.99
CA GLY A 49 4.98 9.02 -14.19
C GLY A 49 5.01 7.50 -14.37
N ILE A 50 4.06 6.78 -13.77
CA ILE A 50 3.93 5.31 -13.88
C ILE A 50 2.75 4.94 -14.76
N SER A 51 2.66 3.67 -15.17
CA SER A 51 1.58 3.23 -16.06
C SER A 51 1.03 1.86 -15.69
N ILE A 52 -0.21 1.61 -16.12
CA ILE A 52 -0.92 0.34 -16.02
C ILE A 52 -1.07 -0.26 -17.43
N PRO A 53 -0.03 -0.91 -17.98
CA PRO A 53 -0.08 -1.46 -19.34
C PRO A 53 -0.96 -2.70 -19.47
N VAL A 54 -1.21 -3.40 -18.38
CA VAL A 54 -2.02 -4.62 -18.36
C VAL A 54 -2.92 -4.65 -17.13
N GLY A 55 -4.01 -5.40 -17.25
CA GLY A 55 -4.94 -5.61 -16.16
C GLY A 55 -6.12 -6.45 -16.63
N LYS A 56 -7.04 -6.65 -15.74
CA LYS A 56 -8.33 -7.29 -16.02
C LYS A 56 -9.40 -6.71 -15.12
N ASP A 57 -10.62 -6.92 -15.49
CA ASP A 57 -11.79 -6.61 -14.70
C ASP A 57 -12.63 -7.85 -14.40
N SER A 58 -13.34 -7.82 -13.28
CA SER A 58 -14.35 -8.78 -12.88
C SER A 58 -15.57 -8.00 -12.42
N LEU A 59 -16.57 -7.90 -13.30
CA LEU A 59 -17.67 -6.94 -13.12
C LEU A 59 -18.96 -7.57 -12.54
N SER A 60 -18.93 -8.86 -12.22
CA SER A 60 -20.08 -9.59 -11.68
C SER A 60 -19.82 -10.09 -10.25
N MET A 61 -19.15 -9.29 -9.43
CA MET A 61 -18.70 -9.67 -8.09
C MET A 61 -19.86 -9.69 -7.08
N ARG A 62 -20.73 -10.69 -7.24
CA ARG A 62 -21.83 -10.95 -6.29
C ARG A 62 -22.08 -12.43 -6.14
N THR A 63 -22.47 -12.83 -4.94
CA THR A 63 -23.02 -14.15 -4.67
C THR A 63 -24.54 -14.07 -4.58
N GLN A 64 -25.21 -14.99 -5.23
CA GLN A 64 -26.66 -15.09 -5.20
C GLN A 64 -27.07 -16.54 -4.95
N TRP A 65 -28.06 -16.75 -4.06
CA TRP A 65 -28.58 -18.07 -3.76
C TRP A 65 -30.09 -18.00 -3.43
N SER A 66 -30.75 -19.16 -3.39
CA SER A 66 -32.13 -19.27 -2.96
C SER A 66 -32.21 -19.93 -1.60
N GLU A 67 -32.96 -19.34 -0.69
CA GLU A 67 -33.22 -19.88 0.63
C GLU A 67 -34.68 -19.62 1.02
N GLY A 68 -35.40 -20.67 1.38
CA GLY A 68 -36.82 -20.56 1.73
C GLY A 68 -37.78 -20.08 0.61
N GLY A 69 -37.35 -20.23 -0.67
CA GLY A 69 -38.09 -19.72 -1.83
C GLY A 69 -37.79 -18.26 -2.18
N GLU A 70 -36.92 -17.59 -1.41
CA GLU A 70 -36.48 -16.23 -1.66
C GLU A 70 -35.09 -16.22 -2.26
N THR A 71 -34.84 -15.28 -3.18
CA THR A 71 -33.52 -15.04 -3.71
C THR A 71 -32.76 -14.11 -2.77
N LYS A 72 -31.65 -14.58 -2.25
CA LYS A 72 -30.70 -13.79 -1.45
C LYS A 72 -29.49 -13.42 -2.28
N LYS A 73 -28.91 -12.26 -2.00
CA LYS A 73 -27.80 -11.71 -2.76
C LYS A 73 -26.86 -10.92 -1.85
N VAL A 74 -25.55 -11.09 -2.06
CA VAL A 74 -24.51 -10.27 -1.44
C VAL A 74 -23.60 -9.74 -2.54
N PRO A 75 -23.64 -8.44 -2.84
CA PRO A 75 -22.65 -7.82 -3.71
C PRO A 75 -21.35 -7.61 -2.96
N SER A 76 -20.23 -7.77 -3.68
CA SER A 76 -18.90 -7.38 -3.18
C SER A 76 -18.66 -5.91 -3.54
N PRO A 77 -18.15 -5.08 -2.62
CA PRO A 77 -17.82 -3.69 -2.93
C PRO A 77 -16.68 -3.62 -3.94
N VAL A 78 -16.55 -2.48 -4.63
CA VAL A 78 -15.42 -2.21 -5.52
C VAL A 78 -14.11 -2.49 -4.79
N SER A 79 -13.27 -3.28 -5.45
CA SER A 79 -11.95 -3.64 -4.96
C SER A 79 -10.92 -3.51 -6.08
N LEU A 80 -9.71 -3.13 -5.73
CA LEU A 80 -8.59 -3.03 -6.67
C LEU A 80 -7.38 -3.77 -6.11
N ILE A 81 -6.87 -4.74 -6.89
CA ILE A 81 -5.61 -5.42 -6.58
C ILE A 81 -4.58 -4.98 -7.60
N VAL A 82 -3.48 -4.42 -7.11
CA VAL A 82 -2.38 -3.94 -7.94
C VAL A 82 -1.14 -4.78 -7.70
N SER A 83 -0.57 -5.32 -8.78
CA SER A 83 0.78 -5.88 -8.77
C SER A 83 1.71 -4.88 -9.43
N ALA A 84 2.81 -4.55 -8.76
CA ALA A 84 3.78 -3.59 -9.25
C ALA A 84 5.09 -4.29 -9.63
N PHE A 85 5.67 -3.88 -10.75
CA PHE A 85 6.89 -4.45 -11.32
C PHE A 85 7.87 -3.34 -11.66
N ALA A 86 9.15 -3.58 -11.41
CA ALA A 86 10.22 -2.72 -11.86
C ALA A 86 11.44 -3.57 -12.24
N THR A 87 12.16 -3.16 -13.27
CA THR A 87 13.43 -3.79 -13.62
C THR A 87 14.57 -3.14 -12.84
N LEU A 88 15.50 -3.95 -12.37
CA LEU A 88 16.69 -3.51 -11.66
C LEU A 88 17.95 -3.81 -12.50
N ALA A 89 18.91 -2.91 -12.49
CA ALA A 89 20.22 -3.18 -13.06
C ALA A 89 21.07 -4.10 -12.16
N ASP A 90 20.88 -3.97 -10.84
CA ASP A 90 21.57 -4.74 -9.82
C ASP A 90 20.65 -5.01 -8.64
N VAL A 91 20.54 -6.25 -8.20
CA VAL A 91 19.72 -6.64 -7.04
C VAL A 91 20.45 -6.44 -5.70
N ARG A 92 21.76 -6.26 -5.74
CA ARG A 92 22.55 -5.93 -4.55
C ARG A 92 22.14 -4.56 -4.05
N GLY A 93 22.11 -4.36 -2.75
CA GLY A 93 21.57 -3.14 -2.15
C GLY A 93 20.04 -3.14 -2.02
N THR A 94 19.38 -4.26 -2.31
CA THR A 94 17.99 -4.46 -1.87
C THR A 94 17.96 -4.56 -0.35
N LEU A 95 17.16 -3.73 0.27
CA LEU A 95 16.99 -3.68 1.73
C LEU A 95 15.99 -4.75 2.17
N THR A 96 16.15 -5.20 3.41
CA THR A 96 15.25 -6.13 4.07
C THR A 96 14.70 -5.48 5.34
N PRO A 97 13.63 -6.01 5.93
CA PRO A 97 13.14 -5.52 7.22
C PRO A 97 14.05 -5.87 8.40
N GLN A 98 15.10 -6.66 8.19
CA GLN A 98 15.98 -7.16 9.24
C GLN A 98 16.74 -6.01 9.89
N LEU A 99 16.49 -5.79 11.19
CA LEU A 99 17.27 -4.84 11.99
C LEU A 99 18.65 -5.43 12.29
N ASP A 100 19.68 -4.62 12.10
CA ASP A 100 21.08 -4.99 12.41
C ASP A 100 21.45 -4.45 13.80
N ASN A 101 21.72 -5.35 14.74
CA ASN A 101 22.14 -5.03 16.11
C ASN A 101 23.67 -5.03 16.28
N THR A 102 24.42 -5.21 15.21
CA THR A 102 25.90 -5.17 15.24
C THR A 102 26.44 -3.75 15.06
N MET A 103 25.58 -2.82 14.67
CA MET A 103 25.91 -1.43 14.46
C MET A 103 25.48 -0.59 15.65
N ASP A 104 26.41 0.16 16.21
CA ASP A 104 26.11 1.19 17.21
C ASP A 104 25.54 2.45 16.55
N ASP A 105 24.83 3.27 17.33
CA ASP A 105 24.30 4.57 16.92
C ASP A 105 23.31 4.55 15.72
N THR A 106 22.45 3.55 15.67
CA THR A 106 21.37 3.48 14.67
C THR A 106 20.04 4.01 15.23
N THR A 107 19.22 4.56 14.36
CA THR A 107 17.90 5.10 14.71
C THR A 107 16.83 4.54 13.78
N LEU A 108 15.71 4.11 14.36
CA LEU A 108 14.53 3.78 13.59
C LEU A 108 13.78 5.09 13.25
N VAL A 109 13.60 5.35 11.95
CA VAL A 109 12.96 6.56 11.45
C VAL A 109 11.60 6.20 10.86
N LEU A 110 10.54 6.84 11.33
CA LEU A 110 9.22 6.78 10.72
C LEU A 110 9.05 7.93 9.73
N ILE A 111 8.77 7.60 8.48
CA ILE A 111 8.37 8.59 7.47
C ILE A 111 6.87 8.46 7.26
N ASP A 112 6.13 9.51 7.61
CA ASP A 112 4.67 9.53 7.53
C ASP A 112 4.17 10.47 6.43
N LEU A 113 3.78 9.91 5.28
CA LEU A 113 3.18 10.65 4.17
C LEU A 113 1.75 11.11 4.49
N GLY A 114 1.12 10.56 5.53
CA GLY A 114 -0.20 10.99 6.03
C GLY A 114 -0.15 12.28 6.84
N LYS A 115 1.04 12.83 7.11
CA LYS A 115 1.24 14.13 7.81
C LYS A 115 0.51 14.18 9.16
N GLY A 116 0.60 13.10 9.93
CA GLY A 116 -0.03 12.98 11.25
C GLY A 116 -1.54 12.72 11.21
N ARG A 117 -2.13 12.50 10.05
CA ARG A 117 -3.54 12.12 9.94
C ARG A 117 -3.68 10.62 10.20
N HIS A 118 -4.29 10.28 11.30
CA HIS A 118 -4.54 8.89 11.72
C HIS A 118 -5.84 8.37 11.11
N ARG A 119 -5.85 8.15 9.80
CA ARG A 119 -7.01 7.68 9.04
C ARG A 119 -7.16 6.17 9.22
N MET A 120 -8.21 5.72 9.90
CA MET A 120 -8.44 4.32 10.26
C MET A 120 -9.62 3.69 9.52
N GLY A 121 -10.28 4.44 8.64
CA GLY A 121 -11.42 3.94 7.86
C GLY A 121 -11.06 2.71 7.03
N GLY A 122 -11.91 1.68 7.07
CA GLY A 122 -11.69 0.42 6.36
C GLY A 122 -10.57 -0.46 6.91
N SER A 123 -9.88 -0.06 8.00
CA SER A 123 -8.82 -0.87 8.59
C SER A 123 -9.33 -2.16 9.19
N VAL A 124 -8.45 -3.16 9.33
CA VAL A 124 -8.76 -4.42 10.02
C VAL A 124 -9.20 -4.16 11.47
N LEU A 125 -8.58 -3.18 12.15
CA LEU A 125 -8.99 -2.78 13.49
C LEU A 125 -10.44 -2.26 13.51
N ALA A 126 -10.81 -1.39 12.57
CA ALA A 126 -12.18 -0.89 12.46
C ALA A 126 -13.18 -2.03 12.19
N GLN A 127 -12.81 -2.99 11.35
CA GLN A 127 -13.63 -4.18 11.08
C GLN A 127 -13.84 -5.04 12.32
N VAL A 128 -12.76 -5.35 13.06
CA VAL A 128 -12.81 -6.17 14.28
C VAL A 128 -13.66 -5.51 15.36
N LEU A 129 -13.62 -4.18 15.46
CA LEU A 129 -14.40 -3.42 16.43
C LEU A 129 -15.82 -3.11 15.93
N GLY A 130 -16.21 -3.56 14.73
CA GLY A 130 -17.53 -3.28 14.14
C GLY A 130 -17.75 -1.79 13.85
N GLN A 131 -16.69 -1.01 13.70
CA GLN A 131 -16.74 0.42 13.41
C GLN A 131 -16.46 0.65 11.93
N GLY A 132 -17.52 0.66 11.13
CA GLY A 132 -17.43 1.06 9.73
C GLY A 132 -17.42 2.58 9.57
N GLY A 133 -16.82 3.06 8.47
CA GLY A 133 -16.74 4.49 8.15
C GLY A 133 -15.44 5.16 8.63
N GLY A 134 -15.43 6.48 8.62
CA GLY A 134 -14.24 7.29 8.89
C GLY A 134 -13.38 7.52 7.65
N GLU A 135 -12.39 8.41 7.78
CA GLU A 135 -11.44 8.70 6.69
C GLU A 135 -10.54 7.48 6.45
N VAL A 136 -10.34 7.12 5.19
CA VAL A 136 -9.43 6.06 4.77
C VAL A 136 -8.01 6.62 4.57
N PRO A 137 -6.96 5.78 4.72
CA PRO A 137 -5.61 6.19 4.35
C PRO A 137 -5.55 6.69 2.91
N ASP A 138 -4.90 7.81 2.70
CA ASP A 138 -4.78 8.46 1.40
C ASP A 138 -3.41 9.14 1.25
N LEU A 139 -3.02 9.40 0.00
CA LEU A 139 -1.88 10.20 -0.37
C LEU A 139 -2.37 11.55 -0.88
N ASP A 140 -2.30 12.58 -0.04
CA ASP A 140 -2.83 13.91 -0.37
C ASP A 140 -2.09 14.56 -1.56
N GLU A 141 -0.76 14.33 -1.66
CA GLU A 141 0.09 14.92 -2.69
C GLU A 141 1.00 13.85 -3.31
N ALA A 142 0.86 13.61 -4.61
CA ALA A 142 1.71 12.67 -5.34
C ALA A 142 3.21 13.01 -5.24
N GLN A 143 3.54 14.31 -5.12
CA GLN A 143 4.90 14.80 -5.00
C GLN A 143 5.59 14.28 -3.72
N ASP A 144 4.86 14.05 -2.64
CA ASP A 144 5.43 13.51 -1.40
C ASP A 144 5.98 12.10 -1.62
N LEU A 145 5.26 11.27 -2.39
CA LEU A 145 5.74 9.93 -2.73
C LEU A 145 6.94 9.98 -3.69
N ILE A 146 6.95 10.88 -4.66
CA ILE A 146 8.10 11.09 -5.56
C ILE A 146 9.33 11.49 -4.74
N SER A 147 9.16 12.41 -3.80
CA SER A 147 10.23 12.89 -2.92
C SER A 147 10.74 11.77 -2.01
N LEU A 148 9.85 10.93 -1.48
CA LEU A 148 10.22 9.75 -0.69
C LEU A 148 11.08 8.79 -1.51
N VAL A 149 10.65 8.43 -2.73
CA VAL A 149 11.42 7.54 -3.62
C VAL A 149 12.83 8.08 -3.86
N HIS A 150 12.93 9.37 -4.13
CA HIS A 150 14.20 10.04 -4.38
C HIS A 150 15.11 10.03 -3.15
N ALA A 151 14.57 10.41 -1.98
CA ALA A 151 15.32 10.43 -0.72
C ALA A 151 15.83 9.03 -0.32
N VAL A 152 14.97 8.01 -0.40
CA VAL A 152 15.34 6.64 -0.07
C VAL A 152 16.43 6.13 -1.01
N ASN A 153 16.38 6.42 -2.31
CA ASN A 153 17.39 6.02 -3.26
C ASN A 153 18.75 6.70 -2.99
N ILE A 154 18.75 7.99 -2.65
CA ILE A 154 19.99 8.72 -2.28
C ILE A 154 20.60 8.10 -1.02
N LEU A 155 19.82 7.99 0.05
CA LEU A 155 20.29 7.49 1.33
C LEU A 155 20.78 6.03 1.24
N ARG A 156 20.13 5.22 0.41
CA ARG A 156 20.58 3.86 0.10
C ARG A 156 21.91 3.87 -0.62
N ALA A 157 22.09 4.69 -1.65
CA ALA A 157 23.32 4.79 -2.40
C ALA A 157 24.51 5.27 -1.53
N GLU A 158 24.21 6.07 -0.51
CA GLU A 158 25.18 6.52 0.50
C GLU A 158 25.42 5.50 1.63
N GLY A 159 24.74 4.35 1.61
CA GLY A 159 24.84 3.32 2.66
C GLY A 159 24.26 3.74 4.01
N LYS A 160 23.36 4.72 4.03
CA LYS A 160 22.78 5.27 5.26
C LYS A 160 21.52 4.55 5.72
N ILE A 161 20.94 3.66 4.90
CA ILE A 161 19.77 2.85 5.27
C ILE A 161 20.23 1.42 5.45
N LEU A 162 20.04 0.87 6.63
CA LEU A 162 20.43 -0.49 6.99
C LEU A 162 19.27 -1.48 6.85
N ALA A 163 18.03 -1.04 7.10
CA ALA A 163 16.83 -1.84 6.98
C ALA A 163 15.68 -0.98 6.47
N TYR A 164 14.70 -1.62 5.84
CA TYR A 164 13.52 -0.92 5.32
C TYR A 164 12.29 -1.80 5.43
N HIS A 165 11.19 -1.19 5.83
CA HIS A 165 9.86 -1.78 5.78
C HIS A 165 8.82 -0.71 5.45
N ASP A 166 7.90 -0.98 4.55
CA ASP A 166 6.75 -0.12 4.33
C ASP A 166 5.68 -0.37 5.40
N ARG A 167 4.98 0.68 5.79
CA ARG A 167 3.85 0.56 6.69
C ARG A 167 2.58 0.25 5.90
N SER A 168 1.97 -0.91 6.14
CA SER A 168 0.75 -1.36 5.51
C SER A 168 -0.27 -1.86 6.54
N ASP A 169 -0.90 -3.01 6.34
CA ASP A 169 -1.84 -3.59 7.29
C ASP A 169 -1.21 -3.81 8.66
N GLY A 170 -1.94 -3.45 9.71
CA GLY A 170 -1.43 -3.46 11.09
C GLY A 170 -0.62 -2.23 11.49
N GLY A 171 -0.33 -1.33 10.55
CA GLY A 171 0.27 -0.02 10.80
C GLY A 171 1.68 -0.09 11.36
N LEU A 172 2.04 0.91 12.19
CA LEU A 172 3.36 1.03 12.77
C LEU A 172 3.72 -0.16 13.68
N LEU A 173 2.76 -0.66 14.45
CA LEU A 173 3.01 -1.76 15.38
C LEU A 173 3.42 -3.03 14.63
N ALA A 174 2.69 -3.40 13.58
CA ALA A 174 3.00 -4.58 12.78
C ALA A 174 4.36 -4.43 12.09
N ALA A 175 4.62 -3.30 11.41
CA ALA A 175 5.89 -3.06 10.74
C ALA A 175 7.08 -3.14 11.70
N ALA A 176 7.00 -2.51 12.88
CA ALA A 176 8.06 -2.56 13.88
C ALA A 176 8.26 -3.98 14.45
N ALA A 177 7.16 -4.72 14.70
CA ALA A 177 7.23 -6.11 15.16
C ALA A 177 7.86 -7.03 14.10
N GLU A 178 7.49 -6.89 12.84
CA GLU A 178 8.05 -7.67 11.73
C GLU A 178 9.54 -7.39 11.54
N MET A 179 9.97 -6.12 11.66
CA MET A 179 11.39 -5.75 11.65
C MET A 179 12.16 -6.36 12.84
N ALA A 180 11.56 -6.35 14.02
CA ALA A 180 12.13 -6.96 15.22
C ALA A 180 12.26 -8.49 15.06
N PHE A 181 11.25 -9.16 14.54
CA PHE A 181 11.27 -10.59 14.26
C PHE A 181 12.33 -10.96 13.22
N ALA A 182 12.42 -10.19 12.13
CA ALA A 182 13.41 -10.40 11.09
C ALA A 182 14.85 -10.25 11.61
N GLY A 183 15.08 -9.30 12.52
CA GLY A 183 16.38 -9.04 13.13
C GLY A 183 16.69 -9.88 14.36
N HIS A 184 15.72 -10.65 14.90
CA HIS A 184 15.83 -11.33 16.19
C HIS A 184 16.20 -10.39 17.34
N VAL A 185 15.64 -9.19 17.35
CA VAL A 185 15.93 -8.13 18.33
C VAL A 185 14.67 -7.57 18.96
N GLY A 186 14.78 -6.94 20.11
CA GLY A 186 13.71 -6.15 20.70
C GLY A 186 13.73 -4.71 20.17
N VAL A 187 12.56 -4.07 20.13
CA VAL A 187 12.41 -2.66 19.76
C VAL A 187 11.64 -1.93 20.87
N ALA A 188 12.16 -0.78 21.30
CA ALA A 188 11.46 0.14 22.17
C ALA A 188 11.10 1.39 21.35
N LEU A 189 9.81 1.71 21.31
CA LEU A 189 9.31 2.88 20.58
C LEU A 189 8.82 3.93 21.58
N ASN A 190 9.23 5.18 21.38
CA ASN A 190 8.58 6.33 21.97
C ASN A 190 7.64 6.93 20.91
N VAL A 191 6.37 7.00 21.22
CA VAL A 191 5.30 7.49 20.32
C VAL A 191 4.55 8.70 20.90
N ASP A 192 5.13 9.34 21.93
CA ASP A 192 4.58 10.55 22.58
C ASP A 192 4.75 11.79 21.69
#